data_fb61a6679e60b24891bedfa7ee3d89cd
#
_entry.id   fb61a6679e60b24891bedfa7ee3d89cd
#
_cell.length_a   1.000
_cell.length_b   1.000
_cell.length_c   1.000
_cell.angle_alpha   90.00
_cell.angle_beta   90.00
_cell.angle_gamma   90.00
#
_symmetry.space_group_name_H-M   'P 1'
#
loop_
_entity.id
_entity.type
_entity.pdbx_description
1 polymer ?
#
loop_
_entity_poly.entity_id
_entity_poly.type
_entity_poly.pdbx_seq_one_letter_code
_entity_poly.pdbx_strand_id
1 'polypeptide(L)'
;MKHLIFTSILLVISACCFAQSENSQYDAQLAKKVGADEYGMKTYVMAFLRTGPNRPKDSIARAELQKAHLKNITRLADEGKLIIAGPFLDDQDIRGIFIFNVSSVEEAKKLTESDPAVKAGSLIVELHLWYGSAGLVEAYQLHKKVQKKSVAE
;
A
#
# COMPACT_ATOMS: atom_id res chain seq x y z
N MET A 1 -11.71 82.97 -4.74
CA MET A 1 -10.81 81.98 -4.11
C MET A 1 -11.50 80.64 -4.19
N LYS A 2 -11.05 79.79 -5.05
CA LYS A 2 -11.66 78.48 -5.28
C LYS A 2 -10.79 77.44 -4.58
N HIS A 3 -11.31 76.75 -3.57
CA HIS A 3 -10.63 75.67 -2.88
C HIS A 3 -10.81 74.38 -3.68
N LEU A 4 -9.74 73.86 -4.27
CA LEU A 4 -9.70 72.57 -4.90
C LEU A 4 -9.48 71.51 -3.79
N ILE A 5 -10.50 70.72 -3.52
CA ILE A 5 -10.38 69.59 -2.62
C ILE A 5 -9.89 68.41 -3.49
N PHE A 6 -8.63 68.01 -3.27
CA PHE A 6 -8.06 66.80 -3.87
C PHE A 6 -8.44 65.59 -3.01
N THR A 7 -9.41 64.82 -3.46
CA THR A 7 -9.81 63.59 -2.81
C THR A 7 -8.91 62.48 -3.31
N SER A 8 -7.90 62.11 -2.53
CA SER A 8 -7.04 60.95 -2.79
C SER A 8 -7.84 59.67 -2.47
N ILE A 9 -8.24 58.92 -3.52
CA ILE A 9 -8.82 57.60 -3.39
C ILE A 9 -7.65 56.64 -3.16
N LEU A 10 -7.48 56.20 -1.91
CA LEU A 10 -6.55 55.13 -1.56
C LEU A 10 -7.15 53.80 -1.92
N LEU A 11 -6.71 53.27 -3.06
CA LEU A 11 -7.10 51.95 -3.55
C LEU A 11 -6.37 50.90 -2.69
N VAL A 12 -7.04 50.38 -1.67
CA VAL A 12 -6.51 49.23 -0.88
C VAL A 12 -6.73 47.98 -1.70
N ILE A 13 -5.70 47.53 -2.40
CA ILE A 13 -5.67 46.23 -3.04
C ILE A 13 -5.51 45.19 -1.91
N SER A 14 -6.62 44.62 -1.47
CA SER A 14 -6.62 43.40 -0.64
C SER A 14 -6.08 42.27 -1.49
N ALA A 15 -4.78 42.07 -1.38
CA ALA A 15 -4.16 40.81 -1.83
C ALA A 15 -4.68 39.72 -0.86
N CYS A 16 -5.74 39.01 -1.27
CA CYS A 16 -6.12 37.76 -0.66
C CYS A 16 -4.97 36.76 -0.94
N CYS A 17 -3.97 36.74 -0.05
CA CYS A 17 -3.07 35.63 0.06
C CYS A 17 -3.94 34.42 0.41
N PHE A 18 -4.27 33.59 -0.58
CA PHE A 18 -4.65 32.21 -0.33
C PHE A 18 -3.39 31.55 0.23
N ALA A 19 -3.21 31.68 1.54
CA ALA A 19 -2.30 30.83 2.27
C ALA A 19 -2.89 29.42 2.16
N GLN A 20 -2.41 28.64 1.19
CA GLN A 20 -2.52 27.19 1.29
C GLN A 20 -1.89 26.87 2.64
N SER A 21 -2.69 26.32 3.56
CA SER A 21 -2.17 25.89 4.83
C SER A 21 -1.21 24.75 4.54
N GLU A 22 0.09 25.06 4.46
CA GLU A 22 1.11 24.03 4.36
C GLU A 22 0.92 23.10 5.56
N ASN A 23 0.88 21.79 5.30
CA ASN A 23 0.82 20.80 6.35
C ASN A 23 2.09 20.94 7.21
N SER A 24 1.95 21.48 8.43
CA SER A 24 3.07 21.69 9.35
C SER A 24 3.77 20.40 9.78
N GLN A 25 3.20 19.23 9.47
CA GLN A 25 3.77 17.91 9.73
C GLN A 25 4.46 17.31 8.49
N TYR A 26 4.51 18.07 7.37
CA TYR A 26 5.11 17.57 6.15
C TYR A 26 6.62 17.37 6.31
N ASP A 27 7.06 16.14 6.04
CA ASP A 27 8.47 15.73 6.01
C ASP A 27 8.86 15.39 4.57
N ALA A 28 9.57 16.31 3.92
CA ALA A 28 10.01 16.16 2.52
C ALA A 28 10.99 15.00 2.34
N GLN A 29 11.80 14.67 3.35
CA GLN A 29 12.75 13.55 3.26
C GLN A 29 12.01 12.23 3.33
N LEU A 30 11.05 12.11 4.24
CA LEU A 30 10.19 10.94 4.35
C LEU A 30 9.35 10.77 3.08
N ALA A 31 8.71 11.83 2.59
CA ALA A 31 7.91 11.79 1.35
C ALA A 31 8.73 11.25 0.17
N LYS A 32 9.95 11.76 -0.02
CA LYS A 32 10.89 11.26 -1.04
C LYS A 32 11.27 9.80 -0.80
N LYS A 33 11.56 9.42 0.44
CA LYS A 33 11.95 8.04 0.81
C LYS A 33 10.87 7.02 0.46
N VAL A 34 9.60 7.34 0.74
CA VAL A 34 8.47 6.42 0.48
C VAL A 34 7.92 6.54 -0.94
N GLY A 35 8.42 7.51 -1.74
CA GLY A 35 7.97 7.75 -3.11
C GLY A 35 6.57 8.36 -3.19
N ALA A 36 6.26 9.25 -2.26
CA ALA A 36 4.99 9.98 -2.23
C ALA A 36 4.92 11.06 -3.31
N ASP A 37 3.74 11.26 -3.88
CA ASP A 37 3.41 12.44 -4.66
C ASP A 37 3.01 13.63 -3.76
N GLU A 38 2.51 14.72 -4.35
CA GLU A 38 2.09 15.93 -3.63
C GLU A 38 0.94 15.70 -2.64
N TYR A 39 0.18 14.64 -2.79
CA TYR A 39 -0.92 14.24 -1.91
C TYR A 39 -0.51 13.20 -0.86
N GLY A 40 0.77 12.81 -0.81
CA GLY A 40 1.25 11.76 0.09
C GLY A 40 0.87 10.35 -0.37
N MET A 41 0.54 10.20 -1.65
CA MET A 41 0.03 8.98 -2.23
C MET A 41 1.04 8.35 -3.21
N LYS A 42 0.82 7.10 -3.57
CA LYS A 42 1.52 6.41 -4.66
C LYS A 42 0.70 5.25 -5.23
N THR A 43 1.11 4.78 -6.41
CA THR A 43 0.52 3.60 -7.02
C THR A 43 1.14 2.32 -6.45
N TYR A 44 0.28 1.36 -6.18
CA TYR A 44 0.56 -0.01 -5.77
C TYR A 44 -0.21 -1.00 -6.64
N VAL A 45 0.01 -2.28 -6.44
CA VAL A 45 -0.91 -3.31 -6.93
C VAL A 45 -1.52 -4.04 -5.73
N MET A 46 -2.84 -4.00 -5.64
CA MET A 46 -3.61 -4.78 -4.68
C MET A 46 -3.98 -6.12 -5.31
N ALA A 47 -3.83 -7.18 -4.54
CA ALA A 47 -4.21 -8.53 -4.93
C ALA A 47 -5.29 -9.06 -3.99
N PHE A 48 -6.38 -9.57 -4.57
CA PHE A 48 -7.37 -10.37 -3.84
C PHE A 48 -7.06 -11.84 -4.06
N LEU A 49 -6.90 -12.56 -2.95
CA LEU A 49 -6.62 -13.99 -2.95
C LEU A 49 -7.95 -14.74 -2.80
N ARG A 50 -8.26 -15.60 -3.78
CA ARG A 50 -9.47 -16.42 -3.76
C ARG A 50 -9.11 -17.89 -3.61
N THR A 51 -10.08 -18.69 -3.15
CA THR A 51 -9.92 -20.15 -3.11
C THR A 51 -9.75 -20.69 -4.51
N GLY A 52 -8.65 -21.41 -4.74
CA GLY A 52 -8.39 -22.10 -6.00
C GLY A 52 -8.98 -23.53 -6.03
N PRO A 53 -9.07 -24.14 -7.24
CA PRO A 53 -9.67 -25.46 -7.41
C PRO A 53 -8.83 -26.62 -6.86
N ASN A 54 -7.51 -26.43 -6.72
CA ASN A 54 -6.58 -27.50 -6.38
C ASN A 54 -6.10 -27.44 -4.93
N ARG A 55 -7.01 -27.43 -3.98
CA ARG A 55 -6.66 -27.46 -2.56
C ARG A 55 -6.31 -28.88 -2.12
N PRO A 56 -5.15 -29.11 -1.46
CA PRO A 56 -4.84 -30.42 -0.91
C PRO A 56 -5.91 -30.91 0.06
N LYS A 57 -6.39 -32.15 -0.10
CA LYS A 57 -7.36 -32.75 0.81
C LYS A 57 -6.68 -33.24 2.09
N ASP A 58 -5.46 -33.72 1.97
CA ASP A 58 -4.65 -34.16 3.10
C ASP A 58 -4.22 -32.99 3.99
N SER A 59 -4.32 -33.18 5.30
CA SER A 59 -4.03 -32.13 6.29
C SER A 59 -2.55 -31.79 6.39
N ILE A 60 -1.66 -32.78 6.20
CA ILE A 60 -0.20 -32.60 6.24
C ILE A 60 0.22 -31.78 5.04
N ALA A 61 -0.20 -32.20 3.83
CA ALA A 61 0.11 -31.46 2.60
C ALA A 61 -0.44 -30.03 2.62
N ARG A 62 -1.61 -29.79 3.23
CA ARG A 62 -2.14 -28.44 3.45
C ARG A 62 -1.24 -27.59 4.37
N ALA A 63 -0.80 -28.17 5.48
CA ALA A 63 0.07 -27.48 6.43
C ALA A 63 1.42 -27.12 5.80
N GLU A 64 2.01 -28.03 5.04
CA GLU A 64 3.27 -27.80 4.31
C GLU A 64 3.10 -26.69 3.26
N LEU A 65 2.03 -26.73 2.47
CA LEU A 65 1.74 -25.70 1.46
C LEU A 65 1.53 -24.33 2.14
N GLN A 66 0.80 -24.28 3.25
CA GLN A 66 0.59 -23.07 4.03
C GLN A 66 1.91 -22.52 4.57
N LYS A 67 2.77 -23.37 5.12
CA LYS A 67 4.09 -22.98 5.60
C LYS A 67 4.96 -22.40 4.47
N ALA A 68 4.96 -23.01 3.29
CA ALA A 68 5.69 -22.54 2.12
C ALA A 68 5.15 -21.18 1.62
N HIS A 69 3.83 -21.00 1.62
CA HIS A 69 3.15 -19.74 1.31
C HIS A 69 3.58 -18.62 2.28
N LEU A 70 3.49 -18.83 3.58
CA LEU A 70 3.90 -17.85 4.60
C LEU A 70 5.39 -17.48 4.49
N LYS A 71 6.25 -18.46 4.19
CA LYS A 71 7.66 -18.21 3.94
C LYS A 71 7.90 -17.33 2.72
N ASN A 72 7.13 -17.52 1.65
CA ASN A 72 7.20 -16.67 0.47
C ASN A 72 6.72 -15.24 0.76
N ILE A 73 5.66 -15.07 1.56
CA ILE A 73 5.18 -13.77 2.04
C ILE A 73 6.30 -13.02 2.78
N THR A 74 6.93 -13.68 3.75
CA THR A 74 8.04 -13.09 4.53
C THR A 74 9.21 -12.68 3.63
N ARG A 75 9.61 -13.53 2.68
CA ARG A 75 10.67 -13.21 1.71
C ARG A 75 10.33 -11.96 0.89
N LEU A 76 9.13 -11.88 0.31
CA LEU A 76 8.71 -10.72 -0.50
C LEU A 76 8.60 -9.44 0.34
N ALA A 77 8.23 -9.56 1.61
CA ALA A 77 8.17 -8.44 2.54
C ALA A 77 9.58 -7.95 2.92
N ASP A 78 10.53 -8.85 3.16
CA ASP A 78 11.94 -8.50 3.43
C ASP A 78 12.61 -7.87 2.21
N GLU A 79 12.22 -8.26 0.99
CA GLU A 79 12.66 -7.65 -0.26
C GLU A 79 11.99 -6.27 -0.52
N GLY A 80 11.06 -5.83 0.34
CA GLY A 80 10.30 -4.58 0.17
C GLY A 80 9.30 -4.60 -0.99
N LYS A 81 9.01 -5.79 -1.54
CA LYS A 81 8.07 -5.99 -2.65
C LYS A 81 6.63 -6.18 -2.19
N LEU A 82 6.43 -6.73 -1.00
CA LEU A 82 5.13 -6.91 -0.36
C LEU A 82 5.06 -6.06 0.90
N ILE A 83 4.06 -5.19 1.01
CA ILE A 83 3.92 -4.25 2.12
C ILE A 83 2.91 -4.77 3.13
N ILE A 84 1.78 -5.27 2.64
CA ILE A 84 0.66 -5.77 3.44
C ILE A 84 0.31 -7.16 2.92
N ALA A 85 0.13 -8.07 3.86
CA ALA A 85 -0.46 -9.38 3.63
C ALA A 85 -1.34 -9.74 4.82
N GLY A 86 -2.52 -10.30 4.56
CA GLY A 86 -3.39 -10.72 5.64
C GLY A 86 -4.58 -11.54 5.14
N PRO A 87 -4.99 -12.57 5.89
CA PRO A 87 -6.20 -13.32 5.62
C PRO A 87 -7.43 -12.55 6.10
N PHE A 88 -8.58 -12.77 5.43
CA PHE A 88 -9.87 -12.48 6.02
C PHE A 88 -10.25 -13.59 7.02
N LEU A 89 -10.93 -13.21 8.10
CA LEU A 89 -11.34 -14.14 9.17
C LEU A 89 -12.77 -14.65 8.99
N ASP A 90 -13.44 -14.19 7.94
CA ASP A 90 -14.75 -14.69 7.52
C ASP A 90 -14.61 -15.89 6.56
N ASP A 91 -15.73 -16.55 6.26
CA ASP A 91 -15.76 -17.70 5.36
C ASP A 91 -16.31 -17.32 3.97
N GLN A 92 -15.82 -16.20 3.42
CA GLN A 92 -16.19 -15.71 2.11
C GLN A 92 -15.21 -16.22 1.03
N ASP A 93 -15.52 -15.93 -0.25
CA ASP A 93 -14.73 -16.34 -1.39
C ASP A 93 -13.32 -15.69 -1.42
N ILE A 94 -13.23 -14.44 -0.98
CA ILE A 94 -11.93 -13.75 -0.85
C ILE A 94 -11.29 -14.20 0.46
N ARG A 95 -10.12 -14.82 0.34
CA ARG A 95 -9.40 -15.43 1.48
C ARG A 95 -8.42 -14.48 2.14
N GLY A 96 -8.00 -13.42 1.46
CA GLY A 96 -7.06 -12.44 1.97
C GLY A 96 -6.65 -11.45 0.90
N ILE A 97 -5.78 -10.51 1.28
CA ILE A 97 -5.23 -9.51 0.38
C ILE A 97 -3.72 -9.46 0.47
N PHE A 98 -3.11 -9.00 -0.65
CA PHE A 98 -1.74 -8.47 -0.68
C PHE A 98 -1.75 -7.03 -1.20
N ILE A 99 -0.81 -6.21 -0.73
CA ILE A 99 -0.47 -4.93 -1.34
C ILE A 99 1.00 -4.99 -1.73
N PHE A 100 1.26 -5.00 -3.04
CA PHE A 100 2.60 -5.01 -3.61
C PHE A 100 3.11 -3.59 -3.86
N ASN A 101 4.36 -3.34 -3.47
CA ASN A 101 5.08 -2.09 -3.73
C ASN A 101 5.69 -2.10 -5.14
N VAL A 102 4.83 -2.23 -6.12
CA VAL A 102 5.17 -2.21 -7.54
C VAL A 102 4.14 -1.34 -8.29
N SER A 103 4.51 -0.84 -9.46
CA SER A 103 3.68 0.10 -10.22
C SER A 103 2.95 -0.52 -11.41
N SER A 104 3.14 -1.83 -11.67
CA SER A 104 2.46 -2.52 -12.76
C SER A 104 1.88 -3.86 -12.34
N VAL A 105 0.76 -4.22 -12.96
CA VAL A 105 0.11 -5.53 -12.78
C VAL A 105 1.02 -6.67 -13.25
N GLU A 106 1.80 -6.44 -14.30
CA GLU A 106 2.72 -7.43 -14.87
C GLU A 106 3.84 -7.79 -13.87
N GLU A 107 4.37 -6.80 -13.15
CA GLU A 107 5.38 -7.04 -12.10
C GLU A 107 4.75 -7.79 -10.92
N ALA A 108 3.58 -7.36 -10.45
CA ALA A 108 2.86 -8.06 -9.38
C ALA A 108 2.52 -9.50 -9.75
N LYS A 109 2.12 -9.76 -11.00
CA LYS A 109 1.85 -11.11 -11.50
C LYS A 109 3.06 -12.03 -11.34
N LYS A 110 4.26 -11.57 -11.73
CA LYS A 110 5.50 -12.34 -11.55
C LYS A 110 5.79 -12.65 -10.07
N LEU A 111 5.47 -11.72 -9.17
CA LEU A 111 5.62 -11.92 -7.74
C LEU A 111 4.62 -12.96 -7.21
N THR A 112 3.35 -12.90 -7.64
CA THR A 112 2.34 -13.89 -7.25
C THR A 112 2.65 -15.28 -7.80
N GLU A 113 3.21 -15.37 -9.01
CA GLU A 113 3.66 -16.64 -9.62
C GLU A 113 4.83 -17.29 -8.84
N SER A 114 5.52 -16.57 -7.96
CA SER A 114 6.53 -17.15 -7.08
C SER A 114 5.92 -17.90 -5.89
N ASP A 115 4.63 -17.69 -5.59
CA ASP A 115 3.96 -18.25 -4.42
C ASP A 115 3.62 -19.74 -4.63
N PRO A 116 4.03 -20.65 -3.72
CA PRO A 116 3.74 -22.06 -3.84
C PRO A 116 2.23 -22.39 -3.85
N ALA A 117 1.40 -21.63 -3.12
CA ALA A 117 -0.04 -21.86 -3.09
C ALA A 117 -0.72 -21.44 -4.40
N VAL A 118 -0.20 -20.40 -5.07
CA VAL A 118 -0.63 -19.99 -6.41
C VAL A 118 -0.17 -20.99 -7.45
N LYS A 119 1.10 -21.43 -7.42
CA LYS A 119 1.64 -22.46 -8.31
C LYS A 119 0.86 -23.79 -8.23
N ALA A 120 0.46 -24.18 -7.03
CA ALA A 120 -0.34 -25.38 -6.81
C ALA A 120 -1.80 -25.24 -7.28
N GLY A 121 -2.25 -24.02 -7.63
CA GLY A 121 -3.65 -23.74 -7.93
C GLY A 121 -4.56 -23.81 -6.69
N SER A 122 -4.00 -23.75 -5.49
CA SER A 122 -4.73 -23.67 -4.22
C SER A 122 -5.27 -22.26 -3.95
N LEU A 123 -4.62 -21.24 -4.52
CA LEU A 123 -5.07 -19.85 -4.54
C LEU A 123 -5.13 -19.34 -5.98
N ILE A 124 -6.14 -18.54 -6.26
CA ILE A 124 -6.27 -17.69 -7.44
C ILE A 124 -6.06 -16.24 -7.01
N VAL A 125 -5.41 -15.45 -7.87
CA VAL A 125 -5.08 -14.05 -7.57
C VAL A 125 -5.73 -13.14 -8.60
N GLU A 126 -6.46 -12.14 -8.12
CA GLU A 126 -7.02 -11.04 -8.90
C GLU A 126 -6.22 -9.77 -8.57
N LEU A 127 -5.67 -9.09 -9.60
CA LEU A 127 -4.74 -7.97 -9.43
C LEU A 127 -5.35 -6.66 -9.92
N HIS A 128 -5.24 -5.59 -9.13
CA HIS A 128 -5.72 -4.25 -9.45
C HIS A 128 -4.65 -3.21 -9.15
N LEU A 129 -4.49 -2.24 -10.07
CA LEU A 129 -3.78 -1.01 -9.73
C LEU A 129 -4.56 -0.28 -8.64
N TRP A 130 -3.87 0.17 -7.61
CA TRP A 130 -4.46 0.85 -6.48
C TRP A 130 -3.63 2.06 -6.08
N TYR A 131 -4.29 3.20 -5.92
CA TYR A 131 -3.67 4.44 -5.49
C TYR A 131 -3.95 4.63 -4.01
N GLY A 132 -2.91 4.56 -3.18
CA GLY A 132 -3.02 4.56 -1.73
C GLY A 132 -1.94 5.38 -1.05
N SER A 133 -2.04 5.56 0.28
CA SER A 133 -1.06 6.31 1.06
C SER A 133 0.35 5.73 0.88
N ALA A 134 1.31 6.59 0.52
CA ALA A 134 2.71 6.20 0.41
C ALA A 134 3.32 5.78 1.77
N GLY A 135 2.74 6.24 2.89
CA GLY A 135 3.13 5.85 4.24
C GLY A 135 3.01 4.35 4.52
N LEU A 136 2.22 3.60 3.73
CA LEU A 136 2.14 2.15 3.86
C LEU A 136 3.48 1.43 3.65
N VAL A 137 4.43 2.03 2.94
CA VAL A 137 5.79 1.46 2.75
C VAL A 137 6.47 1.17 4.08
N GLU A 138 6.19 1.95 5.13
CA GLU A 138 6.75 1.74 6.46
C GLU A 138 6.01 0.67 7.29
N ALA A 139 4.86 0.17 6.81
CA ALA A 139 4.01 -0.76 7.58
C ALA A 139 4.75 -2.04 7.99
N TYR A 140 5.54 -2.64 7.09
CA TYR A 140 6.29 -3.86 7.41
C TYR A 140 7.39 -3.63 8.44
N GLN A 141 8.07 -2.47 8.40
CA GLN A 141 9.08 -2.14 9.39
C GLN A 141 8.47 -1.88 10.78
N LEU A 142 7.26 -1.31 10.82
CA LEU A 142 6.50 -1.18 12.06
C LEU A 142 6.00 -2.55 12.55
N HIS A 143 5.53 -3.41 11.63
CA HIS A 143 5.10 -4.77 11.96
C HIS A 143 6.21 -5.56 12.66
N LYS A 144 7.46 -5.50 12.16
CA LYS A 144 8.61 -6.16 12.82
C LYS A 144 8.86 -5.71 14.26
N LYS A 145 8.44 -4.49 14.63
CA LYS A 145 8.58 -3.97 16.00
C LYS A 145 7.45 -4.40 16.95
N VAL A 146 6.29 -4.77 16.40
CA VAL A 146 5.11 -5.15 17.20
C VAL A 146 4.88 -6.67 17.22
N GLN A 147 5.44 -7.42 16.27
CA GLN A 147 5.36 -8.88 16.30
C GLN A 147 6.26 -9.46 17.38
N LYS A 148 5.72 -10.37 18.18
CA LYS A 148 6.50 -11.15 19.17
C LYS A 148 7.01 -12.47 18.59
N LYS A 149 6.30 -13.03 17.60
CA LYS A 149 6.63 -14.28 16.91
C LYS A 149 6.38 -14.13 15.43
N SER A 150 7.18 -14.79 14.59
CA SER A 150 6.94 -14.84 13.16
C SER A 150 5.76 -15.76 12.82
N VAL A 151 4.91 -15.37 11.87
CA VAL A 151 3.83 -16.21 11.36
C VAL A 151 4.35 -17.35 10.47
N ALA A 152 5.63 -17.30 10.05
CA ALA A 152 6.28 -18.29 9.19
C ALA A 152 7.06 -19.36 9.97
N GLU A 153 7.15 -19.24 11.29
CA GLU A 153 7.69 -20.26 12.20
C GLU A 153 6.60 -21.29 12.55
#